data_4e664e223cb5237f29dbe0df48594a94
#
_entry.id   4e664e223cb5237f29dbe0df48594a94
#
_cell.length_a   1.000
_cell.length_b   1.000
_cell.length_c   1.000
_cell.angle_alpha   90.00
_cell.angle_beta   90.00
_cell.angle_gamma   90.00
#
_symmetry.space_group_name_H-M   'P 1'
#
loop_
_entity.id
_entity.type
_entity.pdbx_description
1 polymer ?
#
loop_
_entity_poly.entity_id
_entity_poly.type
_entity_poly.pdbx_seq_one_letter_code
_entity_poly.pdbx_strand_id
1 'polypeptide(L)'
;MTRIVVVGDLMTDTVAHAALPLAKGSDTPATVTMHGGGSGANIAAWLAVDGAEVAFVGRRGADIAGRNRDMELMGYGVDARLVMDPERPTGTCVVMITHKGDTTMLSDPGANAALSPDDLPKDLFTPGSHLHMSGYTLLNEGSRPAAITAMNYARQADMTISVDAASVAPLERVGAEPYLEMTNGATLLFVNQAQAGVLTGRDDPGQAARVLTAWYPQVVVKLGPDGALFANGRPDAIHAPAQVTEQVVDGTGSGDAFSAGFLIPWLDQKPPLEALVSGCRLAARARSLVGARPTL
;
A
#
# COMPACT_ATOMS: atom_id res chain seq x y z
N MET A 1 -9.60 -9.24 -18.39
CA MET A 1 -8.79 -8.43 -17.45
C MET A 1 -8.00 -9.38 -16.57
N THR A 2 -6.79 -9.02 -16.20
CA THR A 2 -5.96 -9.77 -15.26
C THR A 2 -6.56 -9.68 -13.86
N ARG A 3 -6.80 -10.82 -13.19
CA ARG A 3 -7.20 -10.81 -11.78
C ARG A 3 -6.04 -10.37 -10.90
N ILE A 4 -6.30 -9.48 -9.95
CA ILE A 4 -5.29 -8.97 -9.02
C ILE A 4 -5.57 -9.55 -7.63
N VAL A 5 -4.59 -10.26 -7.09
CA VAL A 5 -4.61 -10.75 -5.71
C VAL A 5 -3.79 -9.79 -4.88
N VAL A 6 -4.40 -9.15 -3.90
CA VAL A 6 -3.71 -8.28 -2.95
C VAL A 6 -3.57 -9.01 -1.61
N VAL A 7 -2.35 -9.20 -1.14
CA VAL A 7 -2.07 -9.74 0.20
C VAL A 7 -1.54 -8.60 1.06
N GLY A 8 -2.26 -8.30 2.16
CA GLY A 8 -1.92 -7.10 2.91
C GLY A 8 -2.70 -6.93 4.21
N ASP A 9 -2.48 -5.77 4.79
CA ASP A 9 -3.04 -5.32 6.05
C ASP A 9 -4.44 -4.69 5.89
N LEU A 10 -5.28 -4.92 6.88
CA LEU A 10 -6.61 -4.32 7.05
C LEU A 10 -6.65 -3.57 8.37
N MET A 11 -6.89 -2.26 8.33
CA MET A 11 -6.86 -1.39 9.51
C MET A 11 -8.15 -0.58 9.66
N THR A 12 -8.36 -0.07 10.86
CA THR A 12 -9.25 1.04 11.12
C THR A 12 -8.40 2.26 11.50
N ASP A 13 -8.49 3.31 10.72
CA ASP A 13 -7.79 4.56 10.97
C ASP A 13 -8.69 5.51 11.80
N THR A 14 -8.22 5.88 12.98
CA THR A 14 -8.82 6.92 13.82
C THR A 14 -8.08 8.21 13.55
N VAL A 15 -8.66 9.09 12.75
CA VAL A 15 -8.06 10.36 12.34
C VAL A 15 -8.48 11.46 13.30
N ALA A 16 -7.52 12.09 13.96
CA ALA A 16 -7.71 13.19 14.88
C ALA A 16 -7.09 14.48 14.34
N HIS A 17 -7.93 15.46 14.00
CA HIS A 17 -7.51 16.82 13.69
C HIS A 17 -7.49 17.64 14.98
N ALA A 18 -6.30 17.91 15.51
CA ALA A 18 -6.11 18.60 16.77
C ALA A 18 -5.31 19.90 16.62
N ALA A 19 -5.62 20.88 17.44
CA ALA A 19 -4.75 22.04 17.62
C ALA A 19 -3.52 21.68 18.46
N LEU A 20 -2.36 22.21 18.06
CA LEU A 20 -1.13 22.06 18.84
C LEU A 20 -0.81 23.36 19.60
N PRO A 21 -0.12 23.26 20.76
CA PRO A 21 0.35 22.03 21.42
C PRO A 21 -0.77 21.25 22.10
N LEU A 22 -0.62 19.92 22.19
CA LEU A 22 -1.55 19.12 22.99
C LEU A 22 -1.50 19.53 24.46
N ALA A 23 -2.66 19.65 25.11
CA ALA A 23 -2.77 19.99 26.51
C ALA A 23 -2.27 18.83 27.39
N LYS A 24 -1.06 18.96 27.93
CA LYS A 24 -0.45 17.93 28.77
C LYS A 24 -1.23 17.74 30.06
N GLY A 25 -1.72 16.52 30.28
CA GLY A 25 -2.50 16.17 31.48
C GLY A 25 -3.93 16.75 31.51
N SER A 26 -4.45 17.20 30.35
CA SER A 26 -5.80 17.75 30.19
C SER A 26 -6.36 17.41 28.79
N ASP A 27 -7.58 17.89 28.52
CA ASP A 27 -8.27 17.63 27.24
C ASP A 27 -7.83 18.63 26.18
N THR A 28 -7.55 18.11 24.97
CA THR A 28 -7.35 18.94 23.78
C THR A 28 -8.53 18.74 22.83
N PRO A 29 -9.28 19.80 22.50
CA PRO A 29 -10.35 19.70 21.52
C PRO A 29 -9.83 19.23 20.16
N ALA A 30 -10.53 18.24 19.57
CA ALA A 30 -10.19 17.69 18.28
C ALA A 30 -11.46 17.23 17.53
N THR A 31 -11.40 17.22 16.20
CA THR A 31 -12.36 16.48 15.39
C THR A 31 -11.80 15.07 15.16
N VAL A 32 -12.57 14.06 15.57
CA VAL A 32 -12.14 12.66 15.43
C VAL A 32 -13.11 11.91 14.54
N THR A 33 -12.56 11.24 13.52
CA THR A 33 -13.32 10.43 12.57
C THR A 33 -12.68 9.06 12.42
N MET A 34 -13.48 8.04 12.02
CA MET A 34 -13.00 6.68 11.81
C MET A 34 -13.20 6.29 10.34
N HIS A 35 -12.15 5.77 9.73
CA HIS A 35 -12.12 5.37 8.32
C HIS A 35 -11.55 3.97 8.16
N GLY A 36 -11.80 3.36 6.99
CA GLY A 36 -11.06 2.19 6.55
C GLY A 36 -9.61 2.56 6.22
N GLY A 37 -8.69 1.71 6.67
CA GLY A 37 -7.26 1.86 6.47
C GLY A 37 -6.59 0.52 6.19
N GLY A 38 -5.26 0.54 6.22
CA GLY A 38 -4.40 -0.56 5.81
C GLY A 38 -4.02 -0.45 4.33
N SER A 39 -2.71 -0.38 4.05
CA SER A 39 -2.20 -0.14 2.69
C SER A 39 -2.72 -1.18 1.70
N GLY A 40 -2.66 -2.48 2.05
CA GLY A 40 -3.19 -3.54 1.19
C GLY A 40 -4.68 -3.38 0.89
N ALA A 41 -5.49 -3.12 1.91
CA ALA A 41 -6.93 -2.94 1.77
C ALA A 41 -7.29 -1.66 1.01
N ASN A 42 -6.51 -0.58 1.18
CA ASN A 42 -6.69 0.66 0.42
C ASN A 42 -6.42 0.44 -1.08
N ILE A 43 -5.31 -0.23 -1.43
CA ILE A 43 -4.98 -0.57 -2.82
C ILE A 43 -6.09 -1.44 -3.43
N ALA A 44 -6.59 -2.45 -2.70
CA ALA A 44 -7.67 -3.31 -3.19
C ALA A 44 -8.96 -2.51 -3.48
N ALA A 45 -9.32 -1.57 -2.60
CA ALA A 45 -10.49 -0.71 -2.80
C ALA A 45 -10.34 0.20 -4.03
N TRP A 46 -9.17 0.85 -4.20
CA TRP A 46 -8.91 1.71 -5.36
C TRP A 46 -8.88 0.93 -6.67
N LEU A 47 -8.27 -0.26 -6.69
CA LEU A 47 -8.27 -1.15 -7.86
C LEU A 47 -9.69 -1.55 -8.27
N ALA A 48 -10.52 -1.96 -7.30
CA ALA A 48 -11.89 -2.41 -7.57
C ALA A 48 -12.77 -1.27 -8.10
N VAL A 49 -12.70 -0.07 -7.50
CA VAL A 49 -13.46 1.10 -7.97
C VAL A 49 -13.00 1.60 -9.34
N ASP A 50 -11.73 1.41 -9.71
CA ASP A 50 -11.21 1.74 -11.06
C ASP A 50 -11.42 0.57 -12.06
N GLY A 51 -12.21 -0.46 -11.68
CA GLY A 51 -12.75 -1.51 -12.58
C GLY A 51 -11.95 -2.80 -12.66
N ALA A 52 -10.95 -3.03 -11.78
CA ALA A 52 -10.21 -4.28 -11.77
C ALA A 52 -10.97 -5.40 -11.03
N GLU A 53 -10.74 -6.67 -11.44
CA GLU A 53 -11.15 -7.85 -10.67
C GLU A 53 -10.13 -8.08 -9.55
N VAL A 54 -10.54 -7.89 -8.28
CA VAL A 54 -9.64 -7.89 -7.12
C VAL A 54 -10.08 -8.90 -6.07
N ALA A 55 -9.14 -9.74 -5.63
CA ALA A 55 -9.25 -10.50 -4.40
C ALA A 55 -8.29 -9.91 -3.35
N PHE A 56 -8.78 -9.69 -2.14
CA PHE A 56 -7.97 -9.23 -1.02
C PHE A 56 -7.83 -10.32 0.04
N VAL A 57 -6.61 -10.68 0.39
CA VAL A 57 -6.26 -11.66 1.42
C VAL A 57 -5.63 -10.94 2.60
N GLY A 58 -6.20 -11.13 3.77
CA GLY A 58 -5.75 -10.49 5.00
C GLY A 58 -6.39 -11.11 6.24
N ARG A 59 -6.21 -10.45 7.37
CA ARG A 59 -6.75 -10.93 8.65
C ARG A 59 -7.43 -9.80 9.41
N ARG A 60 -8.55 -10.10 10.07
CA ARG A 60 -9.31 -9.18 10.90
C ARG A 60 -9.63 -9.78 12.26
N GLY A 61 -9.94 -8.96 13.24
CA GLY A 61 -10.46 -9.40 14.52
C GLY A 61 -11.93 -9.86 14.46
N ALA A 62 -12.36 -10.55 15.52
CA ALA A 62 -13.76 -10.94 15.73
C ALA A 62 -14.62 -9.77 16.26
N ASP A 63 -14.21 -8.53 16.02
CA ASP A 63 -14.81 -7.30 16.54
C ASP A 63 -15.70 -6.57 15.52
N ILE A 64 -16.33 -5.47 15.96
CA ILE A 64 -17.19 -4.63 15.14
C ILE A 64 -16.38 -3.94 14.03
N ALA A 65 -15.15 -3.49 14.34
CA ALA A 65 -14.28 -2.83 13.40
C ALA A 65 -13.96 -3.76 12.22
N GLY A 66 -13.58 -5.02 12.49
CA GLY A 66 -13.31 -6.02 11.48
C GLY A 66 -14.51 -6.30 10.56
N ARG A 67 -15.70 -6.43 11.15
CA ARG A 67 -16.94 -6.62 10.38
C ARG A 67 -17.22 -5.42 9.46
N ASN A 68 -17.07 -4.21 9.98
CA ASN A 68 -17.30 -2.99 9.19
C ASN A 68 -16.31 -2.88 8.02
N ARG A 69 -15.03 -3.20 8.25
CA ARG A 69 -13.99 -3.17 7.19
C ARG A 69 -14.22 -4.23 6.12
N ASP A 70 -14.69 -5.42 6.53
CA ASP A 70 -15.06 -6.50 5.62
C ASP A 70 -16.23 -6.06 4.70
N MET A 71 -17.33 -5.58 5.31
CA MET A 71 -18.49 -5.08 4.57
C MET A 71 -18.14 -3.91 3.63
N GLU A 72 -17.25 -3.02 4.05
CA GLU A 72 -16.78 -1.90 3.24
C GLU A 72 -16.02 -2.39 1.99
N LEU A 73 -15.09 -3.35 2.13
CA LEU A 73 -14.39 -3.94 0.98
C LEU A 73 -15.36 -4.62 0.01
N MET A 74 -16.33 -5.37 0.53
CA MET A 74 -17.38 -5.97 -0.30
C MET A 74 -18.20 -4.90 -1.03
N GLY A 75 -18.47 -3.76 -0.39
CA GLY A 75 -19.17 -2.62 -1.00
C GLY A 75 -18.44 -2.02 -2.20
N TYR A 76 -17.10 -2.07 -2.21
CA TYR A 76 -16.28 -1.68 -3.37
C TYR A 76 -16.24 -2.75 -4.48
N GLY A 77 -16.78 -3.96 -4.23
CA GLY A 77 -16.71 -5.08 -5.18
C GLY A 77 -15.45 -5.93 -5.03
N VAL A 78 -14.73 -5.83 -3.93
CA VAL A 78 -13.56 -6.66 -3.62
C VAL A 78 -14.00 -8.06 -3.16
N ASP A 79 -13.43 -9.12 -3.73
CA ASP A 79 -13.52 -10.50 -3.18
C ASP A 79 -12.65 -10.60 -1.92
N ALA A 80 -13.24 -10.24 -0.77
CA ALA A 80 -12.54 -10.19 0.50
C ALA A 80 -12.39 -11.60 1.11
N ARG A 81 -11.18 -12.14 1.11
CA ARG A 81 -10.78 -13.41 1.70
C ARG A 81 -10.12 -13.17 3.06
N LEU A 82 -10.92 -12.73 4.02
CA LEU A 82 -10.45 -12.34 5.36
C LEU A 82 -10.59 -13.50 6.34
N VAL A 83 -9.48 -13.85 6.98
CA VAL A 83 -9.50 -14.79 8.13
C VAL A 83 -9.80 -14.01 9.41
N MET A 84 -10.72 -14.53 10.20
CA MET A 84 -11.10 -13.94 11.48
C MET A 84 -10.19 -14.46 12.61
N ASP A 85 -9.51 -13.55 13.29
CA ASP A 85 -8.76 -13.85 14.51
C ASP A 85 -9.70 -13.77 15.72
N PRO A 86 -9.83 -14.85 16.53
CA PRO A 86 -10.71 -14.86 17.70
C PRO A 86 -10.13 -14.11 18.89
N GLU A 87 -8.81 -13.88 18.93
CA GLU A 87 -8.10 -13.37 20.11
C GLU A 87 -7.60 -11.94 19.92
N ARG A 88 -7.15 -11.60 18.69
CA ARG A 88 -6.58 -10.28 18.40
C ARG A 88 -7.64 -9.35 17.86
N PRO A 89 -7.63 -8.06 18.25
CA PRO A 89 -8.50 -7.05 17.63
C PRO A 89 -8.08 -6.79 16.18
N THR A 90 -8.99 -6.20 15.42
CA THR A 90 -8.67 -5.64 14.10
C THR A 90 -7.60 -4.57 14.23
N GLY A 91 -6.65 -4.55 13.30
CA GLY A 91 -5.58 -3.56 13.30
C GLY A 91 -6.12 -2.12 13.35
N THR A 92 -5.44 -1.27 14.10
CA THR A 92 -5.86 0.13 14.33
C THR A 92 -4.69 1.08 14.16
N CYS A 93 -4.93 2.21 13.51
CA CYS A 93 -3.99 3.31 13.42
C CYS A 93 -4.63 4.59 13.97
N VAL A 94 -3.95 5.25 14.91
CA VAL A 94 -4.31 6.61 15.31
C VAL A 94 -3.48 7.59 14.49
N VAL A 95 -4.15 8.37 13.65
CA VAL A 95 -3.55 9.37 12.77
C VAL A 95 -3.80 10.74 13.36
N MET A 96 -2.77 11.38 13.87
CA MET A 96 -2.84 12.75 14.38
C MET A 96 -2.40 13.72 13.27
N ILE A 97 -3.31 14.59 12.87
CA ILE A 97 -3.04 15.63 11.86
C ILE A 97 -3.06 16.98 12.55
N THR A 98 -1.98 17.75 12.41
CA THR A 98 -1.90 19.10 12.94
C THR A 98 -2.49 20.09 11.94
N HIS A 99 -2.80 21.31 12.43
CA HIS A 99 -3.27 22.42 11.59
C HIS A 99 -2.23 22.86 10.52
N LYS A 100 -0.96 22.42 10.64
CA LYS A 100 0.09 22.62 9.64
C LYS A 100 0.17 21.50 8.60
N GLY A 101 -0.66 20.45 8.77
CA GLY A 101 -0.66 19.28 7.89
C GLY A 101 0.38 18.21 8.24
N ASP A 102 1.16 18.39 9.32
CA ASP A 102 2.07 17.35 9.80
C ASP A 102 1.26 16.16 10.31
N THR A 103 1.64 14.96 9.89
CA THR A 103 0.95 13.71 10.25
C THR A 103 1.85 12.84 11.10
N THR A 104 1.31 12.36 12.22
CA THR A 104 1.96 11.34 13.07
C THR A 104 1.04 10.15 13.21
N MET A 105 1.58 8.95 13.04
CA MET A 105 0.81 7.70 13.08
C MET A 105 1.28 6.82 14.24
N LEU A 106 0.31 6.31 15.01
CA LEU A 106 0.49 5.28 16.01
C LEU A 106 -0.25 4.03 15.55
N SER A 107 0.49 2.99 15.16
CA SER A 107 -0.08 1.81 14.52
C SER A 107 0.05 0.58 15.40
N ASP A 108 -1.08 -0.09 15.64
CA ASP A 108 -1.16 -1.44 16.20
C ASP A 108 -1.64 -2.39 15.10
N PRO A 109 -0.82 -3.35 14.65
CA PRO A 109 -1.21 -4.27 13.58
C PRO A 109 -2.35 -5.22 13.97
N GLY A 110 -2.59 -5.46 15.26
CA GLY A 110 -3.64 -6.34 15.73
C GLY A 110 -3.60 -7.72 15.03
N ALA A 111 -4.74 -8.15 14.49
CA ALA A 111 -4.90 -9.43 13.80
C ALA A 111 -3.98 -9.56 12.56
N ASN A 112 -3.59 -8.46 11.91
CA ASN A 112 -2.68 -8.50 10.75
C ASN A 112 -1.34 -9.17 11.08
N ALA A 113 -0.85 -9.01 12.32
CA ALA A 113 0.40 -9.64 12.76
C ALA A 113 0.32 -11.18 12.85
N ALA A 114 -0.87 -11.74 12.80
CA ALA A 114 -1.09 -13.17 12.86
C ALA A 114 -1.42 -13.80 11.50
N LEU A 115 -1.37 -13.05 10.40
CA LEU A 115 -1.55 -13.62 9.07
C LEU A 115 -0.49 -14.70 8.83
N SER A 116 -0.93 -15.91 8.54
CA SER A 116 -0.10 -17.11 8.42
C SER A 116 -0.15 -17.72 7.02
N PRO A 117 0.80 -18.60 6.65
CA PRO A 117 0.73 -19.33 5.39
C PRO A 117 -0.56 -20.15 5.19
N ASP A 118 -1.15 -20.63 6.29
CA ASP A 118 -2.40 -21.41 6.24
C ASP A 118 -3.62 -20.55 5.89
N ASP A 119 -3.53 -19.25 6.06
CA ASP A 119 -4.59 -18.30 5.72
C ASP A 119 -4.65 -17.98 4.20
N LEU A 120 -3.67 -18.46 3.41
CA LEU A 120 -3.56 -18.14 1.99
C LEU A 120 -4.43 -19.09 1.13
N PRO A 121 -5.49 -18.59 0.46
CA PRO A 121 -6.33 -19.41 -0.42
C PRO A 121 -5.57 -19.75 -1.72
N LYS A 122 -5.16 -21.01 -1.87
CA LYS A 122 -4.34 -21.45 -3.03
C LYS A 122 -5.04 -21.30 -4.38
N ASP A 123 -6.37 -21.30 -4.39
CA ASP A 123 -7.20 -21.12 -5.59
C ASP A 123 -7.06 -19.74 -6.23
N LEU A 124 -6.53 -18.74 -5.50
CA LEU A 124 -6.27 -17.40 -6.03
C LEU A 124 -4.96 -17.32 -6.82
N PHE A 125 -4.00 -18.22 -6.59
CA PHE A 125 -2.69 -18.19 -7.24
C PHE A 125 -2.74 -18.99 -8.54
N THR A 126 -3.17 -18.33 -9.62
CA THR A 126 -3.39 -18.95 -10.93
C THR A 126 -2.60 -18.24 -12.03
N PRO A 127 -2.19 -18.98 -13.09
CA PRO A 127 -1.46 -18.39 -14.22
C PRO A 127 -2.22 -17.20 -14.83
N GLY A 128 -1.49 -16.15 -15.18
CA GLY A 128 -2.07 -14.95 -15.79
C GLY A 128 -2.67 -13.96 -14.79
N SER A 129 -2.72 -14.30 -13.50
CA SER A 129 -3.07 -13.36 -12.42
C SER A 129 -1.85 -12.54 -11.98
N HIS A 130 -2.09 -11.51 -11.17
CA HIS A 130 -1.06 -10.65 -10.58
C HIS A 130 -1.14 -10.68 -9.07
N LEU A 131 -0.01 -10.78 -8.38
CA LEU A 131 0.09 -10.59 -6.93
C LEU A 131 0.59 -9.18 -6.61
N HIS A 132 -0.18 -8.42 -5.84
CA HIS A 132 0.33 -7.23 -5.17
C HIS A 132 0.55 -7.53 -3.68
N MET A 133 1.76 -7.31 -3.19
CA MET A 133 2.17 -7.55 -1.81
C MET A 133 2.36 -6.24 -1.07
N SER A 134 1.58 -6.01 -0.01
CA SER A 134 1.83 -4.90 0.92
C SER A 134 3.13 -5.13 1.68
N GLY A 135 4.02 -4.14 1.67
CA GLY A 135 5.27 -4.20 2.41
C GLY A 135 5.07 -4.30 3.93
N TYR A 136 3.96 -3.83 4.46
CA TYR A 136 3.66 -3.99 5.89
C TYR A 136 3.59 -5.46 6.31
N THR A 137 3.07 -6.34 5.45
CA THR A 137 3.03 -7.79 5.70
C THR A 137 4.42 -8.42 5.72
N LEU A 138 5.36 -7.91 4.90
CA LEU A 138 6.77 -8.34 4.88
C LEU A 138 7.56 -7.79 6.08
N LEU A 139 7.31 -6.55 6.46
CA LEU A 139 8.06 -5.86 7.51
C LEU A 139 7.65 -6.31 8.92
N ASN A 140 6.45 -6.84 9.11
CA ASN A 140 6.00 -7.41 10.37
C ASN A 140 6.48 -8.86 10.51
N GLU A 141 7.17 -9.18 11.60
CA GLU A 141 7.77 -10.51 11.83
C GLU A 141 6.73 -11.63 11.86
N GLY A 142 5.54 -11.38 12.41
CA GLY A 142 4.49 -12.38 12.54
C GLY A 142 3.84 -12.75 11.21
N SER A 143 3.59 -11.77 10.33
CA SER A 143 2.97 -11.98 9.01
C SER A 143 3.99 -12.25 7.88
N ARG A 144 5.27 -12.00 8.10
CA ARG A 144 6.33 -12.23 7.10
C ARG A 144 6.32 -13.62 6.46
N PRO A 145 6.15 -14.72 7.23
CA PRO A 145 6.06 -16.06 6.64
C PRO A 145 4.93 -16.21 5.62
N ALA A 146 3.78 -15.59 5.87
CA ALA A 146 2.67 -15.58 4.92
C ALA A 146 3.01 -14.80 3.64
N ALA A 147 3.64 -13.63 3.78
CA ALA A 147 4.07 -12.82 2.64
C ALA A 147 5.06 -13.58 1.74
N ILE A 148 6.09 -14.20 2.34
CA ILE A 148 7.07 -15.01 1.60
C ILE A 148 6.39 -16.20 0.91
N THR A 149 5.46 -16.87 1.60
CA THR A 149 4.71 -18.01 1.04
C THR A 149 3.82 -17.56 -0.12
N ALA A 150 3.11 -16.44 -0.01
CA ALA A 150 2.29 -15.90 -1.08
C ALA A 150 3.13 -15.56 -2.33
N MET A 151 4.30 -14.94 -2.15
CA MET A 151 5.22 -14.68 -3.25
C MET A 151 5.75 -15.98 -3.90
N ASN A 152 5.98 -17.03 -3.11
CA ASN A 152 6.37 -18.33 -3.63
C ASN A 152 5.24 -18.99 -4.44
N TYR A 153 4.00 -18.93 -3.96
CA TYR A 153 2.84 -19.43 -4.72
C TYR A 153 2.67 -18.66 -6.04
N ALA A 154 2.83 -17.35 -6.02
CA ALA A 154 2.77 -16.52 -7.23
C ALA A 154 3.86 -16.90 -8.24
N ARG A 155 5.10 -17.11 -7.79
CA ARG A 155 6.21 -17.56 -8.67
C ARG A 155 5.93 -18.95 -9.27
N GLN A 156 5.43 -19.89 -8.45
CA GLN A 156 5.09 -21.26 -8.92
C GLN A 156 3.94 -21.25 -9.93
N ALA A 157 3.06 -20.27 -9.86
CA ALA A 157 1.93 -20.09 -10.77
C ALA A 157 2.25 -19.14 -11.95
N ASP A 158 3.50 -18.76 -12.17
CA ASP A 158 3.92 -17.81 -13.21
C ASP A 158 3.14 -16.48 -13.19
N MET A 159 2.77 -16.01 -12.01
CA MET A 159 2.16 -14.70 -11.82
C MET A 159 3.22 -13.60 -11.84
N THR A 160 2.86 -12.42 -12.34
CA THR A 160 3.66 -11.21 -12.07
C THR A 160 3.45 -10.76 -10.62
N ILE A 161 4.49 -10.15 -10.03
CA ILE A 161 4.46 -9.74 -8.62
C ILE A 161 4.86 -8.27 -8.50
N SER A 162 4.07 -7.48 -7.82
CA SER A 162 4.46 -6.14 -7.37
C SER A 162 4.52 -6.07 -5.84
N VAL A 163 5.44 -5.26 -5.34
CA VAL A 163 5.63 -5.01 -3.90
C VAL A 163 5.66 -3.52 -3.64
N ASP A 164 5.00 -3.05 -2.59
CA ASP A 164 5.15 -1.69 -2.05
C ASP A 164 6.04 -1.73 -0.80
N ALA A 165 6.95 -0.78 -0.65
CA ALA A 165 7.90 -0.75 0.47
C ALA A 165 7.32 -0.24 1.81
N ALA A 166 6.02 0.07 1.83
CA ALA A 166 5.25 0.49 3.01
C ALA A 166 5.70 1.80 3.67
N SER A 167 6.56 1.73 4.70
CA SER A 167 6.95 2.90 5.50
C SER A 167 8.43 2.87 5.85
N VAL A 168 9.03 4.06 5.97
CA VAL A 168 10.48 4.24 6.21
C VAL A 168 10.91 3.60 7.52
N ALA A 169 10.27 3.92 8.65
CA ALA A 169 10.74 3.45 9.95
C ALA A 169 10.70 1.92 10.13
N PRO A 170 9.66 1.17 9.72
CA PRO A 170 9.71 -0.29 9.68
C PRO A 170 10.76 -0.83 8.72
N LEU A 171 10.95 -0.18 7.56
CA LEU A 171 11.95 -0.58 6.57
C LEU A 171 13.38 -0.44 7.10
N GLU A 172 13.70 0.67 7.77
CA GLU A 172 14.99 0.89 8.44
C GLU A 172 15.27 -0.16 9.52
N ARG A 173 14.25 -0.57 10.29
CA ARG A 173 14.40 -1.61 11.33
C ARG A 173 14.73 -2.98 10.74
N VAL A 174 14.16 -3.32 9.61
CA VAL A 174 14.44 -4.59 8.91
C VAL A 174 15.78 -4.51 8.18
N GLY A 175 16.10 -3.36 7.63
CA GLY A 175 17.30 -3.11 6.84
C GLY A 175 17.10 -3.36 5.35
N ALA A 176 17.92 -2.68 4.55
CA ALA A 176 17.83 -2.71 3.09
C ALA A 176 18.07 -4.11 2.51
N GLU A 177 19.19 -4.74 2.87
CA GLU A 177 19.60 -6.04 2.32
C GLU A 177 18.57 -7.14 2.61
N PRO A 178 18.10 -7.37 3.86
CA PRO A 178 17.05 -8.35 4.13
C PRO A 178 15.74 -8.07 3.39
N TYR A 179 15.35 -6.79 3.22
CA TYR A 179 14.16 -6.45 2.47
C TYR A 179 14.30 -6.80 0.98
N LEU A 180 15.43 -6.46 0.35
CA LEU A 180 15.73 -6.77 -1.05
C LEU A 180 15.78 -8.29 -1.29
N GLU A 181 16.35 -9.05 -0.37
CA GLU A 181 16.39 -10.50 -0.42
C GLU A 181 14.97 -11.12 -0.33
N MET A 182 14.15 -10.69 0.63
CA MET A 182 12.78 -11.19 0.80
C MET A 182 11.90 -10.93 -0.42
N THR A 183 12.13 -9.82 -1.10
CA THR A 183 11.33 -9.38 -2.26
C THR A 183 11.95 -9.74 -3.61
N ASN A 184 13.09 -10.43 -3.60
CA ASN A 184 13.75 -10.90 -4.81
C ASN A 184 12.79 -11.72 -5.68
N GLY A 185 12.83 -11.48 -6.99
CA GLY A 185 11.91 -12.09 -7.97
C GLY A 185 10.55 -11.38 -8.09
N ALA A 186 10.33 -10.26 -7.41
CA ALA A 186 9.23 -9.38 -7.75
C ALA A 186 9.49 -8.69 -9.10
N THR A 187 8.43 -8.51 -9.89
CA THR A 187 8.49 -7.89 -11.23
C THR A 187 8.57 -6.37 -11.13
N LEU A 188 7.91 -5.80 -10.13
CA LEU A 188 7.72 -4.37 -9.95
C LEU A 188 7.85 -3.98 -8.47
N LEU A 189 8.66 -2.97 -8.19
CA LEU A 189 8.76 -2.34 -6.87
C LEU A 189 8.15 -0.95 -6.88
N PHE A 190 7.28 -0.66 -5.91
CA PHE A 190 6.83 0.69 -5.59
C PHE A 190 7.56 1.19 -4.35
N VAL A 191 8.16 2.37 -4.46
CA VAL A 191 8.79 3.10 -3.35
C VAL A 191 8.42 4.58 -3.43
N ASN A 192 8.52 5.30 -2.31
CA ASN A 192 8.67 6.74 -2.35
C ASN A 192 10.17 7.12 -2.29
N GLN A 193 10.48 8.42 -2.45
CA GLN A 193 11.84 8.91 -2.46
C GLN A 193 12.62 8.54 -1.18
N ALA A 194 12.00 8.67 -0.01
CA ALA A 194 12.65 8.35 1.26
C ALA A 194 12.92 6.84 1.41
N GLN A 195 11.98 6.00 1.02
CA GLN A 195 12.14 4.54 0.99
C GLN A 195 13.24 4.10 0.01
N ALA A 196 13.28 4.72 -1.19
CA ALA A 196 14.34 4.48 -2.16
C ALA A 196 15.72 4.86 -1.59
N GLY A 197 15.79 5.96 -0.85
CA GLY A 197 16.99 6.38 -0.11
C GLY A 197 17.44 5.34 0.91
N VAL A 198 16.53 4.81 1.74
CA VAL A 198 16.82 3.74 2.71
C VAL A 198 17.36 2.49 2.04
N LEU A 199 16.74 2.06 0.94
CA LEU A 199 17.13 0.84 0.24
C LEU A 199 18.45 0.95 -0.51
N THR A 200 18.89 2.14 -0.89
CA THR A 200 20.02 2.33 -1.81
C THR A 200 21.15 3.18 -1.25
N GLY A 201 20.91 3.95 -0.20
CA GLY A 201 21.82 4.98 0.30
C GLY A 201 21.99 6.17 -0.67
N ARG A 202 21.02 6.42 -1.57
CA ARG A 202 21.04 7.49 -2.56
C ARG A 202 19.94 8.50 -2.32
N ASP A 203 20.28 9.79 -2.27
CA ASP A 203 19.31 10.88 -2.08
C ASP A 203 18.59 11.25 -3.40
N ASP A 204 19.29 11.13 -4.53
CA ASP A 204 18.70 11.39 -5.85
C ASP A 204 17.79 10.23 -6.27
N PRO A 205 16.49 10.49 -6.52
CA PRO A 205 15.52 9.45 -6.82
C PRO A 205 15.79 8.72 -8.15
N GLY A 206 16.39 9.38 -9.12
CA GLY A 206 16.76 8.76 -10.39
C GLY A 206 17.93 7.79 -10.23
N GLN A 207 18.94 8.16 -9.41
CA GLN A 207 20.04 7.26 -9.08
C GLN A 207 19.54 6.08 -8.23
N ALA A 208 18.70 6.34 -7.23
CA ALA A 208 18.09 5.29 -6.41
C ALA A 208 17.29 4.30 -7.27
N ALA A 209 16.42 4.79 -8.15
CA ALA A 209 15.67 3.95 -9.09
C ALA A 209 16.60 3.06 -9.94
N ARG A 210 17.68 3.62 -10.46
CA ARG A 210 18.67 2.88 -11.27
C ARG A 210 19.38 1.79 -10.46
N VAL A 211 19.76 2.05 -9.21
CA VAL A 211 20.34 1.03 -8.32
C VAL A 211 19.35 -0.11 -8.07
N LEU A 212 18.07 0.22 -7.83
CA LEU A 212 17.03 -0.76 -7.56
C LEU A 212 16.70 -1.64 -8.79
N THR A 213 16.98 -1.18 -10.02
CA THR A 213 16.80 -2.04 -11.21
C THR A 213 17.81 -3.19 -11.32
N ALA A 214 18.81 -3.25 -10.45
CA ALA A 214 19.64 -4.45 -10.30
C ALA A 214 18.90 -5.60 -9.57
N TRP A 215 17.87 -5.28 -8.80
CA TRP A 215 17.05 -6.24 -8.03
C TRP A 215 15.69 -6.51 -8.65
N TYR A 216 15.11 -5.50 -9.31
CA TYR A 216 13.75 -5.56 -9.86
C TYR A 216 13.76 -5.18 -11.34
N PRO A 217 13.09 -5.96 -12.22
CA PRO A 217 12.94 -5.57 -13.62
C PRO A 217 12.37 -4.17 -13.82
N GLN A 218 11.52 -3.73 -12.89
CA GLN A 218 10.86 -2.44 -12.98
C GLN A 218 10.71 -1.80 -11.58
N VAL A 219 10.90 -0.50 -11.52
CA VAL A 219 10.84 0.31 -10.29
C VAL A 219 10.03 1.57 -10.54
N VAL A 220 9.12 1.86 -9.63
CA VAL A 220 8.38 3.14 -9.59
C VAL A 220 8.77 3.90 -8.33
N VAL A 221 9.23 5.13 -8.49
CA VAL A 221 9.54 6.03 -7.37
C VAL A 221 8.51 7.14 -7.33
N LYS A 222 7.69 7.17 -6.28
CA LYS A 222 6.69 8.21 -6.00
C LYS A 222 7.41 9.44 -5.43
N LEU A 223 7.24 10.62 -6.06
CA LEU A 223 7.94 11.88 -5.74
C LEU A 223 7.03 12.91 -5.05
N GLY A 224 5.84 12.50 -4.61
CA GLY A 224 4.86 13.41 -4.01
C GLY A 224 4.40 14.51 -4.97
N PRO A 225 4.64 15.80 -4.66
CA PRO A 225 4.21 16.90 -5.52
C PRO A 225 4.92 16.95 -6.88
N ASP A 226 6.07 16.29 -7.01
CA ASP A 226 6.85 16.24 -8.25
C ASP A 226 6.43 15.09 -9.17
N GLY A 227 5.43 14.28 -8.78
CA GLY A 227 4.89 13.19 -9.58
C GLY A 227 5.55 11.85 -9.31
N ALA A 228 6.01 11.15 -10.36
CA ALA A 228 6.63 9.85 -10.21
C ALA A 228 7.60 9.51 -11.35
N LEU A 229 8.57 8.63 -11.03
CA LEU A 229 9.54 8.06 -11.96
C LEU A 229 9.27 6.57 -12.18
N PHE A 230 9.53 6.11 -13.42
CA PHE A 230 9.60 4.69 -13.76
C PHE A 230 10.98 4.36 -14.33
N ALA A 231 11.61 3.31 -13.83
CA ALA A 231 12.88 2.79 -14.31
C ALA A 231 12.79 1.29 -14.60
N ASN A 232 13.49 0.83 -15.65
CA ASN A 232 13.52 -0.57 -16.10
C ASN A 232 14.91 -1.01 -16.60
N GLY A 233 15.96 -0.48 -16.00
CA GLY A 233 17.35 -0.75 -16.40
C GLY A 233 17.84 0.03 -17.64
N ARG A 234 16.96 0.80 -18.31
CA ARG A 234 17.38 1.72 -19.38
C ARG A 234 18.06 2.96 -18.78
N PRO A 235 18.94 3.66 -19.55
CA PRO A 235 19.68 4.83 -19.05
C PRO A 235 18.76 5.92 -18.50
N ASP A 236 17.65 6.20 -19.19
CA ASP A 236 16.73 7.27 -18.86
C ASP A 236 15.48 6.72 -18.16
N ALA A 237 15.19 7.27 -16.99
CA ALA A 237 13.92 7.04 -16.33
C ALA A 237 12.81 7.86 -17.00
N ILE A 238 11.60 7.29 -17.04
CA ILE A 238 10.41 7.99 -17.53
C ILE A 238 9.81 8.76 -16.36
N HIS A 239 9.48 10.03 -16.53
CA HIS A 239 8.85 10.87 -15.52
C HIS A 239 7.46 11.31 -15.96
N ALA A 240 6.50 11.26 -15.02
CA ALA A 240 5.21 11.92 -15.13
C ALA A 240 5.05 12.94 -14.00
N PRO A 241 4.66 14.19 -14.30
CA PRO A 241 4.39 15.18 -13.26
C PRO A 241 3.14 14.83 -12.45
N ALA A 242 3.09 15.29 -11.20
CA ALA A 242 1.89 15.16 -10.40
C ALA A 242 0.70 15.87 -11.05
N GLN A 243 -0.50 15.34 -10.89
CA GLN A 243 -1.69 16.07 -11.27
C GLN A 243 -2.08 17.05 -10.15
N VAL A 244 -2.40 18.26 -10.57
CA VAL A 244 -2.82 19.34 -9.67
C VAL A 244 -4.23 19.03 -9.14
N THR A 245 -4.40 19.06 -7.82
CA THR A 245 -5.72 19.09 -7.16
C THR A 245 -6.01 20.50 -6.70
N GLU A 246 -7.20 21.00 -6.96
CA GLU A 246 -7.61 22.36 -6.53
C GLU A 246 -7.62 22.48 -5.00
N GLN A 247 -7.93 21.41 -4.29
CA GLN A 247 -7.97 21.39 -2.83
C GLN A 247 -7.41 20.06 -2.29
N VAL A 248 -6.37 20.17 -1.47
CA VAL A 248 -5.85 19.03 -0.71
C VAL A 248 -6.59 18.97 0.62
N VAL A 249 -7.34 17.88 0.84
CA VAL A 249 -8.11 17.63 2.06
C VAL A 249 -7.32 16.73 3.00
N ASP A 250 -6.83 15.59 2.49
CA ASP A 250 -6.07 14.60 3.26
C ASP A 250 -5.06 13.92 2.33
N GLY A 251 -3.83 13.72 2.79
CA GLY A 251 -2.78 13.03 2.03
C GLY A 251 -2.74 11.53 2.25
N THR A 252 -3.53 11.02 3.21
CA THR A 252 -3.52 9.61 3.60
C THR A 252 -3.97 8.72 2.44
N GLY A 253 -3.25 7.63 2.21
CA GLY A 253 -3.58 6.66 1.16
C GLY A 253 -3.31 7.13 -0.29
N SER A 254 -2.78 8.34 -0.50
CA SER A 254 -2.46 8.81 -1.87
C SER A 254 -1.42 7.94 -2.56
N GLY A 255 -0.47 7.37 -1.82
CA GLY A 255 0.50 6.40 -2.31
C GLY A 255 -0.13 5.09 -2.73
N ASP A 256 -1.16 4.62 -1.98
CA ASP A 256 -1.92 3.40 -2.28
C ASP A 256 -2.77 3.60 -3.55
N ALA A 257 -3.46 4.74 -3.64
CA ALA A 257 -4.22 5.14 -4.82
C ALA A 257 -3.33 5.26 -6.07
N PHE A 258 -2.11 5.82 -5.92
CA PHE A 258 -1.13 5.85 -7.00
C PHE A 258 -0.79 4.43 -7.47
N SER A 259 -0.44 3.52 -6.55
CA SER A 259 -0.06 2.15 -6.89
C SER A 259 -1.19 1.42 -7.60
N ALA A 260 -2.45 1.59 -7.15
CA ALA A 260 -3.63 1.03 -7.81
C ALA A 260 -3.81 1.59 -9.23
N GLY A 261 -3.75 2.91 -9.39
CA GLY A 261 -3.90 3.57 -10.69
C GLY A 261 -2.79 3.24 -11.68
N PHE A 262 -1.58 2.95 -11.21
CA PHE A 262 -0.48 2.50 -12.05
C PHE A 262 -0.67 1.04 -12.50
N LEU A 263 -1.12 0.15 -11.61
CA LEU A 263 -1.18 -1.29 -11.87
C LEU A 263 -2.11 -1.66 -13.02
N ILE A 264 -3.29 -1.05 -13.14
CA ILE A 264 -4.28 -1.42 -14.15
C ILE A 264 -3.73 -1.24 -15.58
N PRO A 265 -3.31 -0.04 -16.03
CA PRO A 265 -2.77 0.11 -17.37
C PRO A 265 -1.42 -0.63 -17.56
N TRP A 266 -0.64 -0.79 -16.49
CA TRP A 266 0.60 -1.56 -16.56
C TRP A 266 0.33 -3.07 -16.86
N LEU A 267 -0.66 -3.67 -16.21
CA LEU A 267 -1.09 -5.05 -16.47
C LEU A 267 -1.71 -5.21 -17.86
N ASP A 268 -2.35 -4.17 -18.38
CA ASP A 268 -2.85 -4.10 -19.75
C ASP A 268 -1.75 -3.81 -20.80
N GLN A 269 -0.47 -3.86 -20.39
CA GLN A 269 0.70 -3.63 -21.25
C GLN A 269 0.72 -2.26 -21.91
N LYS A 270 0.09 -1.25 -21.30
CA LYS A 270 0.15 0.14 -21.76
C LYS A 270 1.56 0.72 -21.55
N PRO A 271 1.94 1.75 -22.32
CA PRO A 271 3.22 2.44 -22.13
C PRO A 271 3.42 2.90 -20.67
N PRO A 272 4.63 2.79 -20.10
CA PRO A 272 4.88 3.18 -18.70
C PRO A 272 4.47 4.62 -18.38
N LEU A 273 4.55 5.55 -19.33
CA LEU A 273 4.07 6.91 -19.13
C LEU A 273 2.56 6.98 -18.87
N GLU A 274 1.75 6.18 -19.58
CA GLU A 274 0.31 6.12 -19.35
C GLU A 274 0.00 5.57 -17.96
N ALA A 275 0.74 4.53 -17.53
CA ALA A 275 0.60 3.97 -16.20
C ALA A 275 0.96 4.99 -15.10
N LEU A 276 2.07 5.74 -15.26
CA LEU A 276 2.45 6.82 -14.34
C LEU A 276 1.38 7.91 -14.25
N VAL A 277 0.88 8.37 -15.40
CA VAL A 277 -0.17 9.41 -15.47
C VAL A 277 -1.45 8.93 -14.77
N SER A 278 -1.85 7.67 -14.98
CA SER A 278 -3.01 7.09 -14.29
C SER A 278 -2.79 6.99 -12.78
N GLY A 279 -1.59 6.59 -12.34
CA GLY A 279 -1.20 6.61 -10.92
C GLY A 279 -1.30 8.00 -10.31
N CYS A 280 -0.72 9.01 -10.98
CA CYS A 280 -0.81 10.41 -10.55
C CYS A 280 -2.25 10.92 -10.48
N ARG A 281 -3.13 10.50 -11.41
CA ARG A 281 -4.55 10.84 -11.43
C ARG A 281 -5.29 10.30 -10.20
N LEU A 282 -5.10 9.01 -9.87
CA LEU A 282 -5.75 8.43 -8.69
C LEU A 282 -5.17 8.99 -7.39
N ALA A 283 -3.86 9.21 -7.30
CA ALA A 283 -3.25 9.89 -6.16
C ALA A 283 -3.84 11.30 -5.92
N ALA A 284 -4.04 12.06 -7.00
CA ALA A 284 -4.65 13.38 -6.93
C ALA A 284 -6.12 13.29 -6.45
N ARG A 285 -6.90 12.33 -6.95
CA ARG A 285 -8.27 12.06 -6.49
C ARG A 285 -8.30 11.68 -5.00
N ALA A 286 -7.39 10.82 -4.53
CA ALA A 286 -7.32 10.43 -3.12
C ALA A 286 -7.09 11.64 -2.22
N ARG A 287 -6.21 12.57 -2.60
CA ARG A 287 -5.91 13.79 -1.82
C ARG A 287 -7.08 14.75 -1.68
N SER A 288 -8.12 14.64 -2.49
CA SER A 288 -9.35 15.44 -2.40
C SER A 288 -10.42 14.81 -1.49
N LEU A 289 -10.14 13.65 -0.91
CA LEU A 289 -11.05 12.91 -0.03
C LEU A 289 -10.53 12.91 1.41
N VAL A 290 -11.40 12.63 2.36
CA VAL A 290 -11.01 12.35 3.75
C VAL A 290 -10.82 10.85 3.90
N GLY A 291 -9.70 10.41 4.49
CA GLY A 291 -9.33 9.02 4.63
C GLY A 291 -8.66 8.44 3.39
N ALA A 292 -8.24 7.18 3.48
CA ALA A 292 -7.35 6.56 2.50
C ALA A 292 -8.06 5.85 1.34
N ARG A 293 -9.38 5.70 1.39
CA ARG A 293 -10.18 4.92 0.43
C ARG A 293 -11.06 5.80 -0.45
N PRO A 294 -11.49 5.31 -1.64
CA PRO A 294 -12.48 6.01 -2.45
C PRO A 294 -13.81 6.12 -1.71
N THR A 295 -14.62 7.12 -2.03
CA THR A 295 -16.03 7.19 -1.60
C THR A 295 -16.87 6.23 -2.45
N LEU A 296 -17.77 5.48 -1.79
CA LEU A 296 -18.80 4.65 -2.43
C LEU A 296 -19.91 5.49 -3.04
#